data_50e8e140b0d48c2acf145a7064317167
#
_entry.id   50e8e140b0d48c2acf145a7064317167
#
_cell.length_a   1.000
_cell.length_b   1.000
_cell.length_c   1.000
_cell.angle_alpha   90.00
_cell.angle_beta   90.00
_cell.angle_gamma   90.00
#
_symmetry.space_group_name_H-M   'P 1'
#
loop_
_entity.id
_entity.type
_entity.pdbx_description
1 polymer ?
#
loop_
_entity_poly.entity_id
_entity_poly.type
_entity_poly.pdbx_seq_one_letter_code
_entity_poly.pdbx_strand_id
1 'polypeptide(L)'
;MTKKVQGRHPILAGDRSEYEAKREELTKAGIRYCLAAYTDVHGVGKAKCVPIDHFSGMMRGSELFTGAALDGLGQEPNDDELSVRPDLDRIVELPWMRGYAWAPGHLYFHNQRWPMCSRVVLQRAVDRAAGLGYVFNLGIETEFYLVRKEDGAVVPANPRDVLAKAAYDISDLLANMPFMDEVIGYMNQLGWDVHSFDHEDSNSQFEFDFSYTDVMSMADRQTLWRMMMKEVARRHGFELTLMPKPYANRTGTGAHFNMSLADIHSGANLFADPDDPRECGVSKLAYQFIAGVLAHAPALTAVAAPTVNSYKRLVKSGSMTGFTWAPIFRSYGGNNRTHMLRIPRTSPRVESRAVDATCNPYLAAAAYLQAGLDGIENELDPGEPRRENMYLLSDAELADRGIKTLPRTLLEAVEAFEADPLMERVFGPDLKTAYVDLKSHEWWDYHNQISPWEIERYLTFF
;
A
#
# COMPACT_ATOMS: atom_id res chain seq x y z
N MET A 1 -6.64 22.83 46.31
CA MET A 1 -7.66 22.02 45.55
C MET A 1 -6.91 20.93 44.81
N THR A 2 -6.91 19.74 45.36
CA THR A 2 -6.25 18.56 44.81
C THR A 2 -7.04 18.10 43.58
N LYS A 3 -6.44 18.25 42.37
CA LYS A 3 -6.98 17.64 41.17
C LYS A 3 -7.00 16.11 41.39
N LYS A 4 -8.21 15.52 41.39
CA LYS A 4 -8.37 14.09 41.34
C LYS A 4 -7.60 13.58 40.11
N VAL A 5 -6.62 12.70 40.34
CA VAL A 5 -6.02 11.86 39.29
C VAL A 5 -7.17 11.13 38.62
N GLN A 6 -7.50 11.48 37.38
CA GLN A 6 -8.47 10.76 36.60
C GLN A 6 -7.94 9.32 36.43
N GLY A 7 -8.76 8.38 36.83
CA GLY A 7 -8.38 6.99 36.92
C GLY A 7 -7.99 6.41 35.55
N ARG A 8 -7.12 5.41 35.58
CA ARG A 8 -6.71 4.56 34.50
C ARG A 8 -7.89 4.31 33.55
N HIS A 9 -7.67 4.49 32.24
CA HIS A 9 -8.66 4.11 31.23
C HIS A 9 -9.25 2.75 31.56
N PRO A 10 -10.58 2.62 31.63
CA PRO A 10 -11.19 1.34 31.94
C PRO A 10 -10.79 0.35 30.84
N ILE A 11 -9.99 -0.63 31.19
CA ILE A 11 -9.73 -1.80 30.38
C ILE A 11 -11.09 -2.41 30.10
N LEU A 12 -11.54 -2.45 28.83
CA LEU A 12 -12.88 -2.90 28.50
C LEU A 12 -13.14 -4.30 29.04
N ALA A 13 -14.32 -4.49 29.62
CA ALA A 13 -14.87 -5.78 29.93
C ALA A 13 -15.29 -6.44 28.59
N GLY A 14 -14.35 -7.14 27.94
CA GLY A 14 -14.64 -8.08 26.87
C GLY A 14 -14.84 -9.49 27.42
N ASP A 15 -15.32 -10.43 26.61
CA ASP A 15 -15.41 -11.82 27.03
C ASP A 15 -14.01 -12.36 27.30
N ARG A 16 -13.72 -12.61 28.57
CA ARG A 16 -12.43 -13.12 29.02
C ARG A 16 -12.20 -14.54 28.51
N SER A 17 -13.26 -15.29 28.24
CA SER A 17 -13.17 -16.70 27.85
C SER A 17 -12.52 -16.88 26.47
N GLU A 18 -12.87 -16.06 25.48
CA GLU A 18 -12.26 -16.10 24.14
C GLU A 18 -10.78 -15.74 24.17
N TYR A 19 -10.41 -14.69 24.91
CA TYR A 19 -9.01 -14.27 25.02
C TYR A 19 -8.15 -15.32 25.74
N GLU A 20 -8.67 -15.95 26.80
CA GLU A 20 -7.96 -17.03 27.48
C GLU A 20 -7.82 -18.27 26.61
N ALA A 21 -8.87 -18.66 25.86
CA ALA A 21 -8.81 -19.77 24.92
C ALA A 21 -7.74 -19.52 23.84
N LYS A 22 -7.69 -18.32 23.25
CA LYS A 22 -6.66 -17.96 22.27
C LYS A 22 -5.25 -17.90 22.87
N ARG A 23 -5.12 -17.41 24.09
CA ARG A 23 -3.85 -17.43 24.83
C ARG A 23 -3.33 -18.86 25.03
N GLU A 24 -4.20 -19.78 25.42
CA GLU A 24 -3.84 -21.19 25.56
C GLU A 24 -3.44 -21.85 24.24
N GLU A 25 -4.18 -21.55 23.15
CA GLU A 25 -3.85 -22.00 21.79
C GLU A 25 -2.43 -21.56 21.41
N LEU A 26 -2.16 -20.26 21.51
CA LEU A 26 -0.86 -19.67 21.17
C LEU A 26 0.27 -20.20 22.07
N THR A 27 -0.01 -20.40 23.36
CA THR A 27 0.97 -20.99 24.29
C THR A 27 1.32 -22.44 23.89
N LYS A 28 0.33 -23.25 23.49
CA LYS A 28 0.54 -24.63 23.00
C LYS A 28 1.33 -24.63 21.69
N ALA A 29 1.15 -23.62 20.85
CA ALA A 29 1.94 -23.42 19.64
C ALA A 29 3.38 -22.92 19.91
N GLY A 30 3.71 -22.63 21.17
CA GLY A 30 5.06 -22.19 21.58
C GLY A 30 5.27 -20.69 21.50
N ILE A 31 4.21 -19.90 21.33
CA ILE A 31 4.28 -18.43 21.35
C ILE A 31 4.56 -17.94 22.76
N ARG A 32 5.55 -17.06 22.88
CA ARG A 32 5.99 -16.44 24.12
C ARG A 32 5.65 -14.95 24.17
N TYR A 33 5.56 -14.32 23.00
CA TYR A 33 5.35 -12.89 22.85
C TYR A 33 4.36 -12.58 21.73
N CYS A 34 3.49 -11.59 21.98
CA CYS A 34 2.61 -11.03 20.97
C CYS A 34 3.00 -9.56 20.69
N LEU A 35 3.07 -9.22 19.42
CA LEU A 35 3.28 -7.84 19.00
C LEU A 35 1.92 -7.15 18.88
N ALA A 36 1.53 -6.37 19.89
CA ALA A 36 0.35 -5.51 19.84
C ALA A 36 0.60 -4.38 18.86
N ALA A 37 0.10 -4.51 17.62
CA ALA A 37 0.54 -3.71 16.49
C ALA A 37 -0.57 -2.82 15.91
N TYR A 38 -0.15 -1.67 15.37
CA TYR A 38 -0.93 -0.85 14.45
C TYR A 38 -0.02 -0.33 13.33
N THR A 39 -0.61 0.26 12.29
CA THR A 39 0.14 0.84 11.17
C THR A 39 -0.03 2.36 11.20
N ASP A 40 1.09 3.09 11.21
CA ASP A 40 1.10 4.56 11.24
C ASP A 40 0.68 5.16 9.87
N VAL A 41 0.67 6.49 9.79
CA VAL A 41 0.28 7.23 8.57
C VAL A 41 1.19 6.93 7.37
N HIS A 42 2.45 6.58 7.61
CA HIS A 42 3.42 6.21 6.57
C HIS A 42 3.28 4.76 6.07
N GLY A 43 2.39 3.96 6.67
CA GLY A 43 2.29 2.53 6.37
C GLY A 43 3.36 1.68 7.08
N VAL A 44 3.98 2.21 8.12
CA VAL A 44 4.99 1.51 8.93
C VAL A 44 4.32 0.88 10.15
N GLY A 45 4.55 -0.42 10.34
CA GLY A 45 4.07 -1.14 11.53
C GLY A 45 4.76 -0.66 12.80
N LYS A 46 3.98 -0.33 13.81
CA LYS A 46 4.40 0.03 15.17
C LYS A 46 3.85 -1.01 16.13
N ALA A 47 4.60 -1.41 17.13
CA ALA A 47 4.13 -2.40 18.09
C ALA A 47 4.77 -2.24 19.47
N LYS A 48 4.05 -2.77 20.46
CA LYS A 48 4.64 -3.17 21.75
C LYS A 48 4.70 -4.68 21.82
N CYS A 49 5.80 -5.21 22.34
CA CYS A 49 6.00 -6.65 22.54
C CYS A 49 5.47 -7.05 23.90
N VAL A 50 4.46 -7.91 23.94
CA VAL A 50 3.74 -8.32 25.16
C VAL A 50 3.99 -9.78 25.46
N PRO A 51 4.51 -10.15 26.66
CA PRO A 51 4.59 -11.56 27.05
C PRO A 51 3.22 -12.22 27.04
N ILE A 52 3.18 -13.50 26.64
CA ILE A 52 1.91 -14.25 26.45
C ILE A 52 1.04 -14.29 27.70
N ASP A 53 1.64 -14.26 28.89
CA ASP A 53 0.91 -14.23 30.17
C ASP A 53 0.05 -12.97 30.35
N HIS A 54 0.34 -11.91 29.60
CA HIS A 54 -0.41 -10.65 29.61
C HIS A 54 -1.34 -10.49 28.39
N PHE A 55 -1.51 -11.54 27.59
CA PHE A 55 -2.29 -11.53 26.34
C PHE A 55 -3.71 -10.97 26.52
N SER A 56 -4.45 -11.44 27.52
CA SER A 56 -5.83 -10.96 27.77
C SER A 56 -5.90 -9.48 28.15
N GLY A 57 -4.87 -8.95 28.80
CA GLY A 57 -4.72 -7.52 29.05
C GLY A 57 -4.50 -6.74 27.74
N MET A 58 -3.59 -7.24 26.91
CA MET A 58 -3.27 -6.69 25.59
C MET A 58 -4.53 -6.59 24.70
N MET A 59 -5.31 -7.67 24.62
CA MET A 59 -6.55 -7.72 23.83
C MET A 59 -7.58 -6.66 24.27
N ARG A 60 -7.56 -6.29 25.55
CA ARG A 60 -8.44 -5.25 26.11
C ARG A 60 -7.85 -3.83 26.05
N GLY A 61 -6.68 -3.66 25.43
CA GLY A 61 -6.06 -2.36 25.22
C GLY A 61 -5.18 -1.87 26.39
N SER A 62 -4.45 -2.78 27.05
CA SER A 62 -3.46 -2.40 28.07
C SER A 62 -2.24 -1.68 27.47
N GLU A 63 -2.00 -1.84 26.16
CA GLU A 63 -0.85 -1.27 25.49
C GLU A 63 -1.17 0.12 24.95
N LEU A 64 -0.49 1.10 25.54
CA LEU A 64 -0.71 2.51 25.29
C LEU A 64 0.44 3.11 24.48
N PHE A 65 0.10 4.01 23.56
CA PHE A 65 1.05 4.71 22.71
C PHE A 65 0.88 6.23 22.86
N THR A 66 1.98 6.94 23.08
CA THR A 66 2.00 8.40 23.11
C THR A 66 1.90 8.93 21.69
N GLY A 67 0.77 9.50 21.31
CA GLY A 67 0.51 9.96 19.94
C GLY A 67 1.42 11.09 19.49
N ALA A 68 1.82 11.99 20.43
CA ALA A 68 2.78 13.06 20.13
C ALA A 68 4.18 12.58 19.68
N ALA A 69 4.51 11.30 19.88
CA ALA A 69 5.75 10.69 19.39
C ALA A 69 5.61 10.11 17.96
N LEU A 70 4.47 10.31 17.33
CA LEU A 70 4.09 9.66 16.07
C LEU A 70 3.52 10.70 15.10
N ASP A 71 3.91 10.61 13.84
CA ASP A 71 3.41 11.52 12.81
C ASP A 71 1.92 11.29 12.51
N GLY A 72 1.22 12.36 12.14
CA GLY A 72 -0.13 12.32 11.60
C GLY A 72 -1.24 11.94 12.58
N LEU A 73 -1.00 11.98 13.89
CA LEU A 73 -2.02 11.71 14.91
C LEU A 73 -2.56 12.96 15.60
N GLY A 74 -1.94 14.12 15.38
CA GLY A 74 -2.43 15.42 15.86
C GLY A 74 -2.48 15.58 17.38
N GLN A 75 -1.69 14.80 18.13
CA GLN A 75 -1.65 14.86 19.59
C GLN A 75 -0.43 15.63 20.10
N GLU A 76 -0.62 16.30 21.24
CA GLU A 76 0.39 17.01 21.99
C GLU A 76 0.93 16.15 23.17
N PRO A 77 2.12 16.47 23.72
CA PRO A 77 2.72 15.67 24.80
C PRO A 77 1.90 15.59 26.11
N ASN A 78 0.93 16.46 26.27
CA ASN A 78 0.02 16.51 27.45
C ASN A 78 -1.33 15.81 27.19
N ASP A 79 -1.54 15.26 25.98
CA ASP A 79 -2.74 14.48 25.69
C ASP A 79 -2.66 13.08 26.29
N ASP A 80 -3.83 12.49 26.52
CA ASP A 80 -3.93 11.09 26.92
C ASP A 80 -3.43 10.16 25.79
N GLU A 81 -2.92 9.01 26.19
CA GLU A 81 -2.35 8.01 25.27
C GLU A 81 -3.44 7.27 24.47
N LEU A 82 -3.05 6.80 23.30
CA LEU A 82 -3.85 5.92 22.46
C LEU A 82 -3.66 4.46 22.89
N SER A 83 -4.72 3.69 23.01
CA SER A 83 -4.62 2.26 23.25
C SER A 83 -4.77 1.47 21.92
N VAL A 84 -3.95 0.42 21.73
CA VAL A 84 -4.17 -0.51 20.66
C VAL A 84 -5.03 -1.67 21.15
N ARG A 85 -6.05 -2.06 20.37
CA ARG A 85 -6.84 -3.28 20.60
C ARG A 85 -6.72 -4.18 19.38
N PRO A 86 -6.00 -5.29 19.52
CA PRO A 86 -5.82 -6.23 18.44
C PRO A 86 -7.16 -6.87 18.01
N ASP A 87 -7.18 -7.29 16.77
CA ASP A 87 -8.26 -8.08 16.16
C ASP A 87 -7.95 -9.56 16.40
N LEU A 88 -8.80 -10.24 17.19
CA LEU A 88 -8.57 -11.61 17.63
C LEU A 88 -8.43 -12.60 16.45
N ASP A 89 -9.22 -12.38 15.40
CA ASP A 89 -9.28 -13.26 14.23
C ASP A 89 -8.11 -13.03 13.26
N ARG A 90 -7.31 -11.99 13.50
CA ARG A 90 -6.19 -11.58 12.64
C ARG A 90 -4.82 -11.83 13.25
N ILE A 91 -4.76 -12.49 14.40
CA ILE A 91 -3.49 -12.83 15.04
C ILE A 91 -2.84 -13.96 14.27
N VAL A 92 -1.58 -13.77 13.87
CA VAL A 92 -0.79 -14.76 13.14
C VAL A 92 0.56 -15.00 13.81
N GLU A 93 1.01 -16.24 13.82
CA GLU A 93 2.37 -16.61 14.21
C GLU A 93 3.36 -16.10 13.16
N LEU A 94 4.56 -15.69 13.58
CA LEU A 94 5.61 -15.28 12.67
C LEU A 94 6.52 -16.46 12.30
N PRO A 95 6.37 -17.07 11.12
CA PRO A 95 7.15 -18.27 10.79
C PRO A 95 8.65 -18.03 10.73
N TRP A 96 9.08 -16.81 10.39
CA TRP A 96 10.49 -16.41 10.41
C TRP A 96 11.01 -16.01 11.79
N MET A 97 10.15 -15.93 12.82
CA MET A 97 10.52 -15.49 14.18
C MET A 97 9.82 -16.35 15.22
N ARG A 98 10.35 -17.55 15.47
CA ARG A 98 9.75 -18.55 16.37
C ARG A 98 9.46 -17.98 17.76
N GLY A 99 8.26 -18.25 18.26
CA GLY A 99 7.79 -17.81 19.57
C GLY A 99 7.18 -16.42 19.58
N TYR A 100 6.97 -15.81 18.42
CA TYR A 100 6.31 -14.52 18.27
C TYR A 100 5.04 -14.63 17.43
N ALA A 101 4.02 -13.85 17.82
CA ALA A 101 2.81 -13.63 17.04
C ALA A 101 2.62 -12.14 16.79
N TRP A 102 2.09 -11.80 15.60
CA TRP A 102 1.69 -10.45 15.25
C TRP A 102 0.19 -10.31 15.44
N ALA A 103 -0.22 -9.26 16.16
CA ALA A 103 -1.59 -8.98 16.54
C ALA A 103 -1.98 -7.57 16.07
N PRO A 104 -2.45 -7.42 14.80
CA PRO A 104 -2.85 -6.14 14.24
C PRO A 104 -4.10 -5.62 14.92
N GLY A 105 -4.17 -4.32 15.15
CA GLY A 105 -5.27 -3.72 15.89
C GLY A 105 -5.65 -2.33 15.41
N HIS A 106 -6.72 -1.84 16.02
CA HIS A 106 -7.18 -0.48 15.88
C HIS A 106 -6.69 0.36 17.06
N LEU A 107 -6.38 1.62 16.79
CA LEU A 107 -6.15 2.59 17.86
C LEU A 107 -7.49 3.10 18.43
N TYR A 108 -7.49 3.28 19.73
CA TYR A 108 -8.62 3.81 20.50
C TYR A 108 -8.16 4.98 21.37
N PHE A 109 -8.99 5.99 21.43
CA PHE A 109 -8.86 7.13 22.36
C PHE A 109 -10.12 7.21 23.20
N HIS A 110 -10.01 7.28 24.52
CA HIS A 110 -11.15 7.29 25.45
C HIS A 110 -12.22 6.21 25.13
N ASN A 111 -11.77 4.99 24.83
CA ASN A 111 -12.61 3.85 24.46
C ASN A 111 -13.36 3.96 23.11
N GLN A 112 -13.13 4.99 22.32
CA GLN A 112 -13.66 5.11 20.98
C GLN A 112 -12.57 4.83 19.95
N ARG A 113 -12.92 4.20 18.82
CA ARG A 113 -11.99 4.02 17.70
C ARG A 113 -11.43 5.37 17.28
N TRP A 114 -10.10 5.46 17.21
CA TRP A 114 -9.42 6.69 16.83
C TRP A 114 -9.59 6.94 15.33
N PRO A 115 -10.27 8.02 14.89
CA PRO A 115 -10.62 8.23 13.49
C PRO A 115 -9.40 8.43 12.57
N MET A 116 -8.25 8.82 13.12
CA MET A 116 -7.00 9.01 12.36
C MET A 116 -6.15 7.74 12.27
N CYS A 117 -6.60 6.62 12.81
CA CYS A 117 -5.94 5.33 12.65
C CYS A 117 -6.17 4.78 11.23
N SER A 118 -5.09 4.47 10.49
CA SER A 118 -5.14 3.96 9.11
C SER A 118 -6.09 2.77 8.95
N ARG A 119 -6.04 1.79 9.87
CA ARG A 119 -6.90 0.61 9.85
C ARG A 119 -8.38 0.96 10.13
N VAL A 120 -8.65 1.99 10.94
CA VAL A 120 -10.02 2.49 11.19
C VAL A 120 -10.57 3.19 9.94
N VAL A 121 -9.74 3.93 9.21
CA VAL A 121 -10.14 4.55 7.93
C VAL A 121 -10.58 3.48 6.93
N LEU A 122 -9.79 2.42 6.77
CA LEU A 122 -10.15 1.32 5.89
C LEU A 122 -11.41 0.59 6.37
N GLN A 123 -11.55 0.36 7.68
CA GLN A 123 -12.76 -0.30 8.22
C GLN A 123 -14.03 0.48 7.89
N ARG A 124 -14.02 1.81 8.01
CA ARG A 124 -15.19 2.63 7.61
C ARG A 124 -15.51 2.49 6.13
N ALA A 125 -14.49 2.40 5.26
CA ALA A 125 -14.69 2.18 3.84
C ALA A 125 -15.30 0.80 3.55
N VAL A 126 -14.81 -0.24 4.23
CA VAL A 126 -15.33 -1.62 4.15
C VAL A 126 -16.77 -1.68 4.65
N ASP A 127 -17.07 -1.08 5.80
CA ASP A 127 -18.43 -1.05 6.37
C ASP A 127 -19.42 -0.38 5.41
N ARG A 128 -19.03 0.70 4.72
CA ARG A 128 -19.84 1.34 3.69
C ARG A 128 -20.08 0.44 2.49
N ALA A 129 -19.05 -0.22 1.97
CA ALA A 129 -19.17 -1.16 0.86
C ALA A 129 -20.11 -2.33 1.22
N ALA A 130 -19.97 -2.87 2.43
CA ALA A 130 -20.84 -3.93 2.94
C ALA A 130 -22.29 -3.47 3.06
N GLY A 131 -22.55 -2.21 3.49
CA GLY A 131 -23.88 -1.60 3.52
C GLY A 131 -24.53 -1.45 2.13
N LEU A 132 -23.73 -1.43 1.06
CA LEU A 132 -24.17 -1.44 -0.34
C LEU A 132 -24.25 -2.86 -0.93
N GLY A 133 -23.95 -3.91 -0.15
CA GLY A 133 -23.97 -5.29 -0.59
C GLY A 133 -22.67 -5.78 -1.24
N TYR A 134 -21.56 -5.08 -1.07
CA TYR A 134 -20.28 -5.38 -1.72
C TYR A 134 -19.20 -5.84 -0.75
N VAL A 135 -18.40 -6.81 -1.20
CA VAL A 135 -17.08 -7.13 -0.64
C VAL A 135 -16.02 -6.61 -1.60
N PHE A 136 -15.10 -5.80 -1.09
CA PHE A 136 -13.97 -5.34 -1.89
C PHE A 136 -12.80 -6.32 -1.75
N ASN A 137 -12.44 -6.95 -2.85
CA ASN A 137 -11.28 -7.83 -2.97
C ASN A 137 -10.09 -7.07 -3.53
N LEU A 138 -8.91 -7.34 -2.97
CA LEU A 138 -7.67 -6.71 -3.35
C LEU A 138 -6.54 -7.75 -3.46
N GLY A 139 -5.79 -7.71 -4.54
CA GLY A 139 -4.47 -8.31 -4.70
C GLY A 139 -3.45 -7.20 -4.85
N ILE A 140 -2.26 -7.37 -4.29
CA ILE A 140 -1.16 -6.41 -4.42
C ILE A 140 0.05 -7.13 -4.98
N GLU A 141 0.42 -6.76 -6.21
CA GLU A 141 1.66 -7.18 -6.88
C GLU A 141 2.75 -6.19 -6.47
N THR A 142 3.65 -6.59 -5.56
CA THR A 142 4.66 -5.70 -5.01
C THR A 142 6.03 -6.02 -5.55
N GLU A 143 6.55 -5.11 -6.37
CA GLU A 143 7.93 -5.12 -6.84
C GLU A 143 8.89 -4.65 -5.73
N PHE A 144 10.11 -5.15 -5.76
CA PHE A 144 11.16 -4.75 -4.82
C PHE A 144 12.54 -4.94 -5.43
N TYR A 145 13.53 -4.24 -4.85
CA TYR A 145 14.94 -4.43 -5.18
C TYR A 145 15.69 -5.09 -4.03
N LEU A 146 16.53 -6.06 -4.36
CA LEU A 146 17.60 -6.51 -3.48
C LEU A 146 18.87 -5.71 -3.77
N VAL A 147 19.45 -5.07 -2.75
CA VAL A 147 20.55 -4.15 -2.93
C VAL A 147 21.64 -4.39 -1.88
N ARG A 148 22.84 -3.86 -2.14
CA ARG A 148 23.93 -3.74 -1.18
C ARG A 148 24.42 -2.31 -1.13
N LYS A 149 25.08 -1.93 -0.05
CA LYS A 149 25.78 -0.66 0.05
C LYS A 149 27.27 -0.90 -0.15
N GLU A 150 27.86 -0.25 -1.15
CA GLU A 150 29.28 -0.28 -1.44
C GLU A 150 29.78 1.16 -1.53
N ASP A 151 30.74 1.53 -0.68
CA ASP A 151 31.34 2.88 -0.62
C ASP A 151 30.29 4.03 -0.56
N GLY A 152 29.17 3.79 0.13
CA GLY A 152 28.06 4.73 0.26
C GLY A 152 27.09 4.74 -0.92
N ALA A 153 27.37 4.03 -2.00
CA ALA A 153 26.46 3.85 -3.13
C ALA A 153 25.53 2.64 -2.92
N VAL A 154 24.31 2.73 -3.46
CA VAL A 154 23.38 1.60 -3.54
C VAL A 154 23.63 0.87 -4.86
N VAL A 155 23.97 -0.42 -4.77
CA VAL A 155 24.27 -1.27 -5.92
C VAL A 155 23.37 -2.52 -5.92
N PRO A 156 23.11 -3.16 -7.09
CA PRO A 156 22.38 -4.43 -7.16
C PRO A 156 23.02 -5.51 -6.28
N ALA A 157 22.20 -6.33 -5.65
CA ALA A 157 22.67 -7.39 -4.76
C ALA A 157 23.54 -8.41 -5.49
N ASN A 158 23.18 -8.79 -6.72
CA ASN A 158 23.97 -9.64 -7.60
C ASN A 158 24.83 -8.80 -8.56
N PRO A 159 26.17 -8.74 -8.39
CA PRO A 159 27.04 -7.96 -9.28
C PRO A 159 27.16 -8.54 -10.70
N ARG A 160 26.67 -9.78 -10.94
CA ARG A 160 26.64 -10.41 -12.27
C ARG A 160 25.36 -10.10 -13.05
N ASP A 161 24.36 -9.56 -12.39
CA ASP A 161 23.11 -9.11 -13.01
C ASP A 161 23.35 -7.77 -13.72
N VAL A 162 23.77 -7.84 -14.98
CA VAL A 162 24.23 -6.69 -15.77
C VAL A 162 23.50 -6.52 -17.10
N LEU A 163 22.51 -7.37 -17.40
CA LEU A 163 21.75 -7.27 -18.63
C LEU A 163 20.98 -5.95 -18.68
N ALA A 164 21.01 -5.28 -19.84
CA ALA A 164 20.23 -4.07 -20.08
C ALA A 164 18.71 -4.32 -20.10
N LYS A 165 18.30 -5.54 -20.45
CA LYS A 165 16.91 -6.04 -20.38
C LYS A 165 16.93 -7.34 -19.61
N ALA A 166 16.79 -7.23 -18.31
CA ALA A 166 16.96 -8.34 -17.37
C ALA A 166 15.67 -9.11 -17.09
N ALA A 167 14.51 -8.60 -17.51
CA ALA A 167 13.23 -9.22 -17.24
C ALA A 167 13.21 -10.71 -17.61
N TYR A 168 12.76 -11.53 -16.68
CA TYR A 168 12.63 -12.99 -16.81
C TYR A 168 13.94 -13.76 -16.97
N ASP A 169 15.11 -13.15 -16.62
CA ASP A 169 16.37 -13.87 -16.68
C ASP A 169 16.42 -15.00 -15.66
N ILE A 170 16.58 -16.22 -16.19
CA ILE A 170 16.55 -17.43 -15.35
C ILE A 170 17.82 -17.57 -14.49
N SER A 171 18.96 -17.08 -14.96
CA SER A 171 20.24 -17.22 -14.22
C SER A 171 20.23 -16.35 -12.97
N ASP A 172 19.73 -15.12 -13.10
CA ASP A 172 19.66 -14.18 -11.97
C ASP A 172 18.51 -14.53 -11.03
N LEU A 173 17.40 -15.03 -11.55
CA LEU A 173 16.33 -15.60 -10.72
C LEU A 173 16.87 -16.74 -9.84
N LEU A 174 17.55 -17.72 -10.47
CA LEU A 174 18.10 -18.89 -9.77
C LEU A 174 19.23 -18.52 -8.80
N ALA A 175 20.00 -17.47 -9.06
CA ALA A 175 21.04 -16.99 -8.14
C ALA A 175 20.49 -16.50 -6.80
N ASN A 176 19.23 -16.06 -6.77
CA ASN A 176 18.56 -15.55 -5.57
C ASN A 176 17.62 -16.58 -4.91
N MET A 177 17.58 -17.83 -5.42
CA MET A 177 16.71 -18.88 -4.89
C MET A 177 16.81 -19.12 -3.39
N PRO A 178 17.99 -19.08 -2.73
CA PRO A 178 18.02 -19.29 -1.28
C PRO A 178 17.18 -18.29 -0.49
N PHE A 179 17.12 -17.02 -0.92
CA PHE A 179 16.25 -16.00 -0.35
C PHE A 179 14.77 -16.23 -0.75
N MET A 180 14.52 -16.47 -2.05
CA MET A 180 13.17 -16.65 -2.59
C MET A 180 12.46 -17.87 -1.96
N ASP A 181 13.14 -19.00 -1.86
CA ASP A 181 12.60 -20.24 -1.30
C ASP A 181 12.22 -20.08 0.18
N GLU A 182 13.05 -19.38 0.98
CA GLU A 182 12.75 -19.09 2.38
C GLU A 182 11.51 -18.21 2.51
N VAL A 183 11.41 -17.14 1.71
CA VAL A 183 10.25 -16.23 1.70
C VAL A 183 8.97 -16.94 1.26
N ILE A 184 9.01 -17.69 0.16
CA ILE A 184 7.87 -18.46 -0.34
C ILE A 184 7.40 -19.47 0.71
N GLY A 185 8.35 -20.15 1.37
CA GLY A 185 8.05 -21.07 2.46
C GLY A 185 7.26 -20.41 3.59
N TYR A 186 7.65 -19.19 3.99
CA TYR A 186 6.92 -18.43 5.02
C TYR A 186 5.56 -17.91 4.52
N MET A 187 5.48 -17.39 3.30
CA MET A 187 4.21 -16.93 2.72
C MET A 187 3.19 -18.08 2.64
N ASN A 188 3.62 -19.26 2.21
CA ASN A 188 2.75 -20.43 2.14
C ASN A 188 2.35 -20.97 3.52
N GLN A 189 3.24 -20.90 4.54
CA GLN A 189 2.88 -21.21 5.94
C GLN A 189 1.82 -20.25 6.48
N LEU A 190 1.82 -18.98 6.03
CA LEU A 190 0.80 -17.98 6.35
C LEU A 190 -0.50 -18.16 5.52
N GLY A 191 -0.57 -19.14 4.63
CA GLY A 191 -1.72 -19.40 3.77
C GLY A 191 -1.92 -18.37 2.66
N TRP A 192 -0.82 -17.74 2.19
CA TRP A 192 -0.94 -16.70 1.17
C TRP A 192 -0.90 -17.25 -0.26
N ASP A 193 -0.52 -18.52 -0.45
CA ASP A 193 -0.57 -19.23 -1.71
C ASP A 193 0.16 -18.48 -2.84
N VAL A 194 1.48 -18.62 -2.87
CA VAL A 194 2.33 -17.99 -3.89
C VAL A 194 2.18 -18.73 -5.21
N HIS A 195 1.75 -18.03 -6.27
CA HIS A 195 1.53 -18.59 -7.60
C HIS A 195 2.75 -18.54 -8.48
N SER A 196 3.45 -17.40 -8.46
CA SER A 196 4.64 -17.15 -9.24
C SER A 196 5.52 -16.10 -8.59
N PHE A 197 6.73 -16.02 -9.04
CA PHE A 197 7.68 -14.94 -8.80
C PHE A 197 8.62 -14.85 -9.97
N ASP A 198 9.10 -13.66 -10.27
CA ASP A 198 9.99 -13.46 -11.41
C ASP A 198 11.05 -12.39 -11.17
N HIS A 199 12.01 -12.36 -12.08
CA HIS A 199 12.95 -11.29 -12.22
C HIS A 199 12.33 -10.18 -13.07
N GLU A 200 12.21 -9.00 -12.49
CA GLU A 200 11.61 -7.84 -13.13
C GLU A 200 12.54 -7.12 -14.12
N ASP A 201 12.07 -6.01 -14.70
CA ASP A 201 12.71 -5.29 -15.81
C ASP A 201 14.11 -4.75 -15.47
N SER A 202 14.43 -4.55 -14.20
CA SER A 202 15.72 -4.01 -13.77
C SER A 202 16.54 -5.01 -12.96
N ASN A 203 17.87 -4.85 -13.04
CA ASN A 203 18.81 -5.70 -12.31
C ASN A 203 18.51 -5.75 -10.81
N SER A 204 18.45 -6.95 -10.26
CA SER A 204 18.10 -7.27 -8.87
C SER A 204 16.72 -6.75 -8.44
N GLN A 205 15.79 -6.62 -9.39
CA GLN A 205 14.38 -6.32 -9.16
C GLN A 205 13.56 -7.60 -9.30
N PHE A 206 12.60 -7.80 -8.40
CA PHE A 206 11.76 -9.00 -8.35
C PHE A 206 10.33 -8.65 -7.95
N GLU A 207 9.40 -9.57 -8.24
CA GLU A 207 8.00 -9.51 -7.86
C GLU A 207 7.52 -10.89 -7.37
N PHE A 208 6.53 -10.89 -6.45
CA PHE A 208 5.79 -12.10 -6.06
C PHE A 208 4.31 -11.94 -6.36
N ASP A 209 3.75 -12.96 -7.00
CA ASP A 209 2.32 -13.12 -7.19
C ASP A 209 1.75 -14.11 -6.17
N PHE A 210 0.78 -13.68 -5.39
CA PHE A 210 0.09 -14.53 -4.41
C PHE A 210 -1.41 -14.22 -4.35
N SER A 211 -2.17 -15.13 -3.75
CA SER A 211 -3.63 -15.06 -3.75
C SER A 211 -4.17 -13.77 -3.14
N TYR A 212 -5.06 -13.11 -3.89
CA TYR A 212 -5.86 -11.99 -3.41
C TYR A 212 -6.81 -12.41 -2.26
N THR A 213 -7.29 -11.44 -1.52
CA THR A 213 -8.26 -11.65 -0.44
C THR A 213 -9.10 -10.40 -0.21
N ASP A 214 -9.96 -10.39 0.83
CA ASP A 214 -10.63 -9.17 1.25
C ASP A 214 -9.61 -8.07 1.58
N VAL A 215 -10.01 -6.82 1.36
CA VAL A 215 -9.11 -5.68 1.43
C VAL A 215 -8.45 -5.48 2.80
N MET A 216 -9.16 -5.79 3.90
CA MET A 216 -8.58 -5.66 5.24
C MET A 216 -7.49 -6.69 5.47
N SER A 217 -7.73 -7.94 5.08
CA SER A 217 -6.74 -9.01 5.11
C SER A 217 -5.52 -8.67 4.24
N MET A 218 -5.74 -8.13 3.03
CA MET A 218 -4.63 -7.78 2.14
C MET A 218 -3.79 -6.62 2.69
N ALA A 219 -4.41 -5.60 3.28
CA ALA A 219 -3.67 -4.50 3.91
C ALA A 219 -2.84 -4.99 5.13
N ASP A 220 -3.42 -5.89 5.94
CA ASP A 220 -2.71 -6.56 7.03
C ASP A 220 -1.55 -7.41 6.48
N ARG A 221 -1.77 -8.24 5.43
CA ARG A 221 -0.71 -9.04 4.76
C ARG A 221 0.41 -8.18 4.22
N GLN A 222 0.11 -7.07 3.56
CA GLN A 222 1.11 -6.18 2.98
C GLN A 222 2.01 -5.54 4.05
N THR A 223 1.45 -5.15 5.19
CA THR A 223 2.24 -4.65 6.31
C THR A 223 3.17 -5.72 6.87
N LEU A 224 2.66 -6.93 7.05
CA LEU A 224 3.42 -8.07 7.55
C LEU A 224 4.48 -8.53 6.54
N TRP A 225 4.15 -8.56 5.25
CA TRP A 225 5.05 -8.88 4.14
C TRP A 225 6.27 -7.96 4.13
N ARG A 226 6.08 -6.65 4.26
CA ARG A 226 7.19 -5.67 4.31
C ARG A 226 8.15 -5.94 5.47
N MET A 227 7.64 -6.33 6.63
CA MET A 227 8.45 -6.67 7.79
C MET A 227 9.24 -7.97 7.55
N MET A 228 8.57 -9.01 7.07
CA MET A 228 9.17 -10.31 6.75
C MET A 228 10.29 -10.16 5.71
N MET A 229 10.00 -9.53 4.59
CA MET A 229 10.91 -9.37 3.47
C MET A 229 12.22 -8.68 3.87
N LYS A 230 12.14 -7.60 4.63
CA LYS A 230 13.32 -6.88 5.13
C LYS A 230 14.16 -7.73 6.09
N GLU A 231 13.49 -8.46 6.98
CA GLU A 231 14.19 -9.30 7.95
C GLU A 231 14.87 -10.49 7.28
N VAL A 232 14.20 -11.16 6.34
CA VAL A 232 14.77 -12.31 5.62
C VAL A 232 15.92 -11.83 4.69
N ALA A 233 15.75 -10.75 3.95
CA ALA A 233 16.80 -10.19 3.10
C ALA A 233 18.09 -9.92 3.89
N ARG A 234 17.97 -9.33 5.09
CA ARG A 234 19.11 -9.06 5.96
C ARG A 234 19.84 -10.33 6.41
N ARG A 235 19.12 -11.43 6.64
CA ARG A 235 19.73 -12.73 6.97
C ARG A 235 20.55 -13.29 5.81
N HIS A 236 20.14 -12.99 4.58
CA HIS A 236 20.88 -13.36 3.37
C HIS A 236 21.96 -12.35 2.97
N GLY A 237 22.24 -11.33 3.81
CA GLY A 237 23.26 -10.31 3.55
C GLY A 237 22.84 -9.25 2.52
N PHE A 238 21.54 -9.10 2.26
CA PHE A 238 20.98 -8.08 1.38
C PHE A 238 20.25 -7.00 2.17
N GLU A 239 20.16 -5.81 1.58
CA GLU A 239 19.13 -4.84 1.94
C GLU A 239 17.99 -4.95 0.93
N LEU A 240 16.76 -4.96 1.41
CA LEU A 240 15.58 -4.88 0.55
C LEU A 240 15.07 -3.44 0.54
N THR A 241 14.92 -2.87 -0.64
CA THR A 241 14.33 -1.53 -0.78
C THR A 241 13.02 -1.56 -1.54
N LEU A 242 12.05 -0.80 -1.01
CA LEU A 242 10.76 -0.50 -1.61
C LEU A 242 10.72 0.94 -2.13
N MET A 243 11.87 1.60 -2.29
CA MET A 243 11.92 2.93 -2.90
C MET A 243 11.29 2.89 -4.28
N PRO A 244 10.35 3.80 -4.59
CA PRO A 244 9.71 3.84 -5.90
C PRO A 244 10.70 4.03 -7.07
N LYS A 245 11.83 4.69 -6.82
CA LYS A 245 12.89 4.91 -7.82
C LYS A 245 14.27 4.92 -7.13
N PRO A 246 14.88 3.74 -6.87
CA PRO A 246 16.20 3.67 -6.23
C PRO A 246 17.34 4.07 -7.19
N TYR A 247 17.15 3.92 -8.50
CA TYR A 247 18.14 4.24 -9.54
C TYR A 247 17.56 5.16 -10.60
N ALA A 248 18.31 6.20 -10.99
CA ALA A 248 17.85 7.21 -11.95
C ALA A 248 17.53 6.61 -13.34
N ASN A 249 18.31 5.62 -13.79
CA ASN A 249 18.27 5.05 -15.14
C ASN A 249 17.63 3.65 -15.22
N ARG A 250 17.02 3.14 -14.12
CA ARG A 250 16.33 1.84 -14.10
C ARG A 250 14.84 2.04 -13.95
N THR A 251 14.04 0.98 -14.13
CA THR A 251 12.60 1.02 -13.83
C THR A 251 12.35 1.29 -12.34
N GLY A 252 11.19 1.85 -12.03
CA GLY A 252 10.76 2.03 -10.65
C GLY A 252 10.08 0.79 -10.09
N THR A 253 9.76 0.79 -8.80
CA THR A 253 8.99 -0.25 -8.13
C THR A 253 7.52 0.13 -8.03
N GLY A 254 6.63 -0.71 -8.56
CA GLY A 254 5.19 -0.63 -8.36
C GLY A 254 4.72 -1.47 -7.16
N ALA A 255 3.45 -1.29 -6.82
CA ALA A 255 2.67 -2.18 -5.98
C ALA A 255 1.25 -2.19 -6.55
N HIS A 256 1.08 -2.88 -7.67
CA HIS A 256 -0.15 -2.78 -8.46
C HIS A 256 -1.34 -3.31 -7.67
N PHE A 257 -2.39 -2.50 -7.59
CA PHE A 257 -3.64 -2.88 -6.93
C PHE A 257 -4.57 -3.55 -7.91
N ASN A 258 -4.78 -4.85 -7.74
CA ASN A 258 -5.75 -5.65 -8.48
C ASN A 258 -7.06 -5.68 -7.70
N MET A 259 -8.08 -5.01 -8.22
CA MET A 259 -9.32 -4.69 -7.51
C MET A 259 -10.52 -5.34 -8.16
N SER A 260 -11.44 -5.86 -7.35
CA SER A 260 -12.77 -6.29 -7.79
C SER A 260 -13.79 -6.14 -6.66
N LEU A 261 -15.07 -6.06 -7.02
CA LEU A 261 -16.18 -6.16 -6.08
C LEU A 261 -16.85 -7.53 -6.21
N ALA A 262 -17.16 -8.14 -5.10
CA ALA A 262 -17.97 -9.34 -5.04
C ALA A 262 -19.31 -9.05 -4.31
N ASP A 263 -20.33 -9.79 -4.68
CA ASP A 263 -21.61 -9.77 -3.96
C ASP A 263 -21.42 -10.35 -2.55
N ILE A 264 -21.89 -9.65 -1.54
CA ILE A 264 -21.65 -9.99 -0.13
C ILE A 264 -22.30 -11.32 0.29
N HIS A 265 -23.35 -11.77 -0.41
CA HIS A 265 -24.09 -12.98 -0.06
C HIS A 265 -23.62 -14.21 -0.84
N SER A 266 -23.38 -14.04 -2.14
CA SER A 266 -23.01 -15.14 -3.04
C SER A 266 -21.49 -15.28 -3.23
N GLY A 267 -20.71 -14.22 -2.97
CA GLY A 267 -19.30 -14.16 -3.28
C GLY A 267 -18.99 -14.04 -4.78
N ALA A 268 -20.00 -13.88 -5.64
CA ALA A 268 -19.81 -13.77 -7.08
C ALA A 268 -19.08 -12.47 -7.44
N ASN A 269 -18.11 -12.56 -8.36
CA ASN A 269 -17.41 -11.39 -8.87
C ASN A 269 -18.33 -10.53 -9.73
N LEU A 270 -18.64 -9.33 -9.25
CA LEU A 270 -19.54 -8.39 -9.91
C LEU A 270 -18.90 -7.63 -11.09
N PHE A 271 -17.58 -7.76 -11.26
CA PHE A 271 -16.87 -7.14 -12.38
C PHE A 271 -16.89 -8.01 -13.65
N ALA A 272 -17.35 -9.27 -13.57
CA ALA A 272 -17.38 -10.17 -14.71
C ALA A 272 -18.56 -9.87 -15.65
N ASP A 273 -18.30 -9.75 -16.94
CA ASP A 273 -19.30 -9.74 -18.01
C ASP A 273 -18.70 -10.33 -19.28
N PRO A 274 -19.02 -11.58 -19.65
CA PRO A 274 -18.51 -12.21 -20.87
C PRO A 274 -19.08 -11.59 -22.16
N ASP A 275 -20.20 -10.89 -22.07
CA ASP A 275 -20.91 -10.27 -23.20
C ASP A 275 -20.64 -8.75 -23.30
N ASP A 276 -19.57 -8.27 -22.62
CA ASP A 276 -19.18 -6.87 -22.58
C ASP A 276 -19.02 -6.25 -23.99
N PRO A 277 -19.85 -5.25 -24.35
CA PRO A 277 -19.80 -4.62 -25.67
C PRO A 277 -18.51 -3.83 -25.95
N ARG A 278 -17.72 -3.49 -24.91
CA ARG A 278 -16.42 -2.82 -25.03
C ARG A 278 -15.26 -3.78 -25.12
N GLU A 279 -15.51 -5.09 -25.18
CA GLU A 279 -14.53 -6.16 -25.37
C GLU A 279 -13.40 -6.22 -24.32
N CYS A 280 -13.65 -5.76 -23.11
CA CYS A 280 -12.73 -5.88 -21.99
C CYS A 280 -13.10 -7.02 -21.02
N GLY A 281 -14.29 -7.60 -21.17
CA GLY A 281 -14.81 -8.71 -20.37
C GLY A 281 -15.26 -8.29 -18.97
N VAL A 282 -15.62 -7.01 -18.79
CA VAL A 282 -16.06 -6.45 -17.50
C VAL A 282 -17.41 -5.78 -17.58
N SER A 283 -18.11 -5.81 -16.45
CA SER A 283 -19.49 -5.31 -16.31
C SER A 283 -19.58 -3.78 -16.32
N LYS A 284 -20.82 -3.27 -16.51
CA LYS A 284 -21.13 -1.85 -16.33
C LYS A 284 -20.68 -1.34 -14.95
N LEU A 285 -20.85 -2.16 -13.89
CA LEU A 285 -20.43 -1.81 -12.54
C LEU A 285 -18.90 -1.57 -12.48
N ALA A 286 -18.10 -2.41 -13.16
CA ALA A 286 -16.66 -2.22 -13.25
C ALA A 286 -16.30 -0.93 -13.99
N TYR A 287 -16.99 -0.59 -15.05
CA TYR A 287 -16.77 0.68 -15.76
C TYR A 287 -17.11 1.89 -14.89
N GLN A 288 -18.21 1.84 -14.13
CA GLN A 288 -18.54 2.89 -13.17
C GLN A 288 -17.46 3.02 -12.08
N PHE A 289 -16.94 1.91 -11.56
CA PHE A 289 -15.82 1.89 -10.62
C PHE A 289 -14.56 2.54 -11.24
N ILE A 290 -14.21 2.17 -12.48
CA ILE A 290 -13.10 2.77 -13.24
C ILE A 290 -13.29 4.28 -13.38
N ALA A 291 -14.50 4.71 -13.74
CA ALA A 291 -14.81 6.14 -13.92
C ALA A 291 -14.59 6.94 -12.64
N GLY A 292 -15.05 6.42 -11.50
CA GLY A 292 -14.82 7.02 -10.19
C GLY A 292 -13.33 7.12 -9.86
N VAL A 293 -12.56 6.05 -10.03
CA VAL A 293 -11.10 6.07 -9.80
C VAL A 293 -10.42 7.08 -10.72
N LEU A 294 -10.80 7.17 -12.00
CA LEU A 294 -10.23 8.17 -12.93
C LEU A 294 -10.64 9.61 -12.57
N ALA A 295 -11.84 9.83 -12.08
CA ALA A 295 -12.29 11.16 -11.66
C ALA A 295 -11.43 11.70 -10.52
N HIS A 296 -11.15 10.86 -9.54
CA HIS A 296 -10.35 11.19 -8.35
C HIS A 296 -8.85 10.89 -8.48
N ALA A 297 -8.37 10.49 -9.67
CA ALA A 297 -6.99 10.04 -9.87
C ALA A 297 -5.90 11.03 -9.39
N PRO A 298 -6.02 12.37 -9.56
CA PRO A 298 -5.02 13.29 -9.03
C PRO A 298 -4.89 13.23 -7.50
N ALA A 299 -6.02 13.20 -6.81
CA ALA A 299 -6.06 13.10 -5.34
C ALA A 299 -5.58 11.73 -4.85
N LEU A 300 -5.99 10.66 -5.55
CA LEU A 300 -5.53 9.30 -5.25
C LEU A 300 -4.02 9.15 -5.36
N THR A 301 -3.37 9.91 -6.26
CA THR A 301 -1.92 9.83 -6.43
C THR A 301 -1.17 10.25 -5.16
N ALA A 302 -1.71 11.17 -4.35
CA ALA A 302 -1.09 11.56 -3.09
C ALA A 302 -0.96 10.42 -2.09
N VAL A 303 -1.87 9.44 -2.12
CA VAL A 303 -1.85 8.28 -1.20
C VAL A 303 -1.32 7.01 -1.86
N ALA A 304 -1.38 6.91 -3.17
CA ALA A 304 -0.88 5.78 -3.96
C ALA A 304 0.63 5.89 -4.22
N ALA A 305 1.13 7.10 -4.37
CA ALA A 305 2.52 7.46 -4.66
C ALA A 305 2.96 8.59 -3.69
N PRO A 306 3.10 8.27 -2.37
CA PRO A 306 3.05 9.27 -1.30
C PRO A 306 4.38 9.93 -0.96
N THR A 307 5.44 9.76 -1.76
CA THR A 307 6.76 10.30 -1.48
C THR A 307 7.28 11.16 -2.62
N VAL A 308 8.21 12.07 -2.35
CA VAL A 308 8.91 12.83 -3.41
C VAL A 308 9.62 11.90 -4.40
N ASN A 309 10.06 10.74 -3.96
CA ASN A 309 10.71 9.73 -4.80
C ASN A 309 9.72 9.04 -5.74
N SER A 310 8.44 8.93 -5.39
CA SER A 310 7.37 8.36 -6.21
C SER A 310 7.26 9.05 -7.57
N TYR A 311 7.43 10.35 -7.62
CA TYR A 311 7.31 11.15 -8.85
C TYR A 311 8.54 11.05 -9.76
N LYS A 312 9.64 10.48 -9.27
CA LYS A 312 10.78 10.05 -10.10
C LYS A 312 10.51 8.73 -10.82
N ARG A 313 9.55 7.91 -10.32
CA ARG A 313 9.01 6.75 -11.01
C ARG A 313 7.97 7.13 -12.06
N LEU A 314 7.09 8.09 -11.77
CA LEU A 314 5.98 8.50 -12.64
C LEU A 314 6.46 9.43 -13.77
N VAL A 315 7.36 8.92 -14.63
CA VAL A 315 7.97 9.66 -15.75
C VAL A 315 7.86 8.88 -17.06
N LYS A 316 7.76 9.59 -18.20
CA LYS A 316 7.57 9.01 -19.53
C LYS A 316 8.83 8.33 -20.09
N SER A 317 10.02 8.75 -19.65
CA SER A 317 11.30 8.32 -20.21
C SER A 317 12.39 8.25 -19.14
N GLY A 318 13.54 7.68 -19.46
CA GLY A 318 14.71 7.65 -18.58
C GLY A 318 15.06 6.25 -18.04
N SER A 319 14.48 5.17 -18.60
CA SER A 319 14.91 3.79 -18.29
C SER A 319 15.92 3.28 -19.31
N MET A 320 16.90 2.52 -18.85
CA MET A 320 17.89 1.84 -19.71
C MET A 320 17.27 0.75 -20.61
N THR A 321 16.10 0.23 -20.26
CA THR A 321 15.35 -0.76 -21.05
C THR A 321 14.57 -0.13 -22.20
N GLY A 322 14.47 1.22 -22.21
CA GLY A 322 13.73 1.99 -23.20
C GLY A 322 12.28 2.31 -22.78
N PHE A 323 11.76 1.62 -21.79
CA PHE A 323 10.43 1.86 -21.23
C PHE A 323 10.52 2.11 -19.72
N THR A 324 9.71 3.05 -19.20
CA THR A 324 9.61 3.28 -17.76
C THR A 324 8.51 2.45 -17.11
N TRP A 325 7.60 1.91 -17.94
CA TRP A 325 6.36 1.23 -17.55
C TRP A 325 5.47 2.09 -16.63
N ALA A 326 5.76 3.39 -16.54
CA ALA A 326 5.09 4.32 -15.64
C ALA A 326 3.67 4.65 -16.13
N PRO A 327 2.65 4.51 -15.28
CA PRO A 327 1.23 4.69 -15.62
C PRO A 327 0.81 6.15 -15.52
N ILE A 328 1.46 7.06 -16.24
CA ILE A 328 1.26 8.50 -16.05
C ILE A 328 -0.02 9.07 -16.67
N PHE A 329 -0.71 8.31 -17.52
CA PHE A 329 -1.90 8.78 -18.23
C PHE A 329 -3.18 8.41 -17.46
N ARG A 330 -4.03 9.40 -17.18
CA ARG A 330 -5.36 9.22 -16.57
C ARG A 330 -6.32 8.61 -17.60
N SER A 331 -6.15 7.33 -17.84
CA SER A 331 -6.90 6.57 -18.83
C SER A 331 -6.96 5.10 -18.44
N TYR A 332 -7.80 4.35 -19.14
CA TYR A 332 -7.90 2.91 -18.96
C TYR A 332 -7.91 2.18 -20.31
N GLY A 333 -7.55 0.91 -20.29
CA GLY A 333 -7.60 0.04 -21.47
C GLY A 333 -7.54 -1.44 -21.12
N GLY A 334 -7.97 -2.27 -22.07
CA GLY A 334 -7.89 -3.72 -21.95
C GLY A 334 -6.45 -4.19 -22.17
N ASN A 335 -5.86 -4.85 -21.18
CA ASN A 335 -4.51 -5.44 -21.21
C ASN A 335 -3.38 -4.53 -21.74
N ASN A 336 -3.51 -3.22 -21.57
CA ASN A 336 -2.57 -2.21 -22.04
C ASN A 336 -1.84 -1.57 -20.84
N ARG A 337 -0.54 -1.84 -20.72
CA ARG A 337 0.30 -1.40 -19.58
C ARG A 337 0.70 0.08 -19.64
N THR A 338 0.28 0.83 -20.65
CA THR A 338 0.60 2.27 -20.77
C THR A 338 -0.39 3.17 -20.03
N HIS A 339 -1.48 2.61 -19.46
CA HIS A 339 -2.53 3.32 -18.75
C HIS A 339 -2.34 3.28 -17.23
N MET A 340 -2.97 4.22 -16.53
CA MET A 340 -3.12 4.17 -15.08
C MET A 340 -3.93 2.95 -14.64
N LEU A 341 -5.04 2.68 -15.36
CA LEU A 341 -5.89 1.53 -15.08
C LEU A 341 -5.86 0.54 -16.25
N ARG A 342 -5.57 -0.71 -15.94
CA ARG A 342 -5.54 -1.82 -16.90
C ARG A 342 -6.61 -2.84 -16.52
N ILE A 343 -7.27 -3.41 -17.53
CA ILE A 343 -8.17 -4.56 -17.36
C ILE A 343 -7.43 -5.79 -17.89
N PRO A 344 -6.87 -6.66 -17.02
CA PRO A 344 -6.17 -7.87 -17.46
C PRO A 344 -7.14 -8.88 -18.12
N ARG A 345 -6.63 -9.66 -19.10
CA ARG A 345 -7.46 -10.65 -19.82
C ARG A 345 -7.76 -11.92 -19.02
N THR A 346 -6.93 -12.20 -18.00
CA THR A 346 -6.95 -13.49 -17.30
C THR A 346 -8.04 -13.60 -16.24
N SER A 347 -8.55 -12.46 -15.75
CA SER A 347 -9.57 -12.44 -14.70
C SER A 347 -10.25 -11.06 -14.68
N PRO A 348 -11.57 -11.00 -14.52
CA PRO A 348 -12.31 -9.74 -14.48
C PRO A 348 -11.99 -8.95 -13.21
N ARG A 349 -11.05 -8.01 -13.37
CA ARG A 349 -10.56 -7.10 -12.33
C ARG A 349 -10.04 -5.81 -12.95
N VAL A 350 -9.83 -4.81 -12.13
CA VAL A 350 -9.19 -3.55 -12.51
C VAL A 350 -7.85 -3.44 -11.78
N GLU A 351 -6.77 -3.35 -12.54
CA GLU A 351 -5.43 -3.14 -12.02
C GLU A 351 -5.11 -1.64 -12.02
N SER A 352 -4.81 -1.06 -10.86
CA SER A 352 -4.19 0.25 -10.79
C SER A 352 -2.67 0.13 -10.73
N ARG A 353 -2.01 0.67 -11.73
CA ARG A 353 -0.55 0.65 -11.85
C ARG A 353 0.13 1.87 -11.22
N ALA A 354 -0.67 2.86 -10.78
CA ALA A 354 -0.15 4.10 -10.19
C ALA A 354 0.38 3.93 -8.77
N VAL A 355 -0.08 2.90 -8.07
CA VAL A 355 0.34 2.60 -6.70
C VAL A 355 1.80 2.16 -6.67
N ASP A 356 2.57 2.65 -5.71
CA ASP A 356 3.92 2.16 -5.44
C ASP A 356 4.06 1.53 -4.05
N ALA A 357 5.18 0.85 -3.86
CA ALA A 357 5.44 0.04 -2.68
C ALA A 357 5.61 0.84 -1.37
N THR A 358 5.60 2.18 -1.41
CA THR A 358 5.68 3.05 -0.21
C THR A 358 4.32 3.49 0.31
N CYS A 359 3.24 3.23 -0.42
CA CYS A 359 1.89 3.61 0.02
C CYS A 359 1.54 3.01 1.39
N ASN A 360 0.71 3.71 2.16
CA ASN A 360 0.04 3.07 3.29
C ASN A 360 -1.09 2.18 2.73
N PRO A 361 -1.03 0.84 2.88
CA PRO A 361 -1.97 -0.06 2.22
C PRO A 361 -3.42 0.13 2.68
N TYR A 362 -3.63 0.56 3.92
CA TYR A 362 -4.98 0.83 4.44
C TYR A 362 -5.55 2.13 3.88
N LEU A 363 -4.76 3.21 3.88
CA LEU A 363 -5.21 4.52 3.41
C LEU A 363 -5.43 4.51 1.89
N ALA A 364 -4.47 3.95 1.14
CA ALA A 364 -4.60 3.83 -0.31
C ALA A 364 -5.80 2.97 -0.70
N ALA A 365 -5.97 1.80 -0.09
CA ALA A 365 -7.11 0.91 -0.38
C ALA A 365 -8.46 1.54 -0.02
N ALA A 366 -8.55 2.26 1.12
CA ALA A 366 -9.75 2.99 1.49
C ALA A 366 -10.11 4.07 0.46
N ALA A 367 -9.12 4.83 -0.01
CA ALA A 367 -9.33 5.89 -1.00
C ALA A 367 -9.78 5.31 -2.37
N TYR A 368 -9.12 4.25 -2.85
CA TYR A 368 -9.51 3.58 -4.10
C TYR A 368 -10.91 2.98 -4.03
N LEU A 369 -11.26 2.30 -2.94
CA LEU A 369 -12.60 1.75 -2.74
C LEU A 369 -13.65 2.87 -2.78
N GLN A 370 -13.43 3.94 -2.04
CA GLN A 370 -14.40 5.03 -1.97
C GLN A 370 -14.52 5.80 -3.30
N ALA A 371 -13.41 5.95 -4.05
CA ALA A 371 -13.45 6.53 -5.38
C ALA A 371 -14.24 5.65 -6.37
N GLY A 372 -14.04 4.34 -6.32
CA GLY A 372 -14.81 3.41 -7.12
C GLY A 372 -16.29 3.41 -6.78
N LEU A 373 -16.65 3.44 -5.48
CA LEU A 373 -18.04 3.54 -5.03
C LEU A 373 -18.69 4.88 -5.43
N ASP A 374 -17.93 5.97 -5.39
CA ASP A 374 -18.42 7.28 -5.88
C ASP A 374 -18.80 7.21 -7.37
N GLY A 375 -18.01 6.52 -8.18
CA GLY A 375 -18.33 6.28 -9.59
C GLY A 375 -19.57 5.42 -9.80
N ILE A 376 -19.78 4.41 -8.96
CA ILE A 376 -20.99 3.54 -9.00
C ILE A 376 -22.23 4.32 -8.58
N GLU A 377 -22.18 5.01 -7.45
CA GLU A 377 -23.32 5.78 -6.91
C GLU A 377 -23.77 6.93 -7.83
N ASN A 378 -22.81 7.55 -8.54
CA ASN A 378 -23.09 8.62 -9.50
C ASN A 378 -23.26 8.12 -10.94
N GLU A 379 -23.29 6.80 -11.15
CA GLU A 379 -23.46 6.15 -12.46
C GLU A 379 -22.50 6.70 -13.53
N LEU A 380 -21.24 6.99 -13.15
CA LEU A 380 -20.25 7.58 -14.05
C LEU A 380 -19.86 6.62 -15.18
N ASP A 381 -19.51 7.18 -16.34
CA ASP A 381 -18.97 6.44 -17.48
C ASP A 381 -17.53 6.89 -17.79
N PRO A 382 -16.56 5.98 -17.86
CA PRO A 382 -15.16 6.34 -18.20
C PRO A 382 -14.96 6.60 -19.70
N GLY A 383 -15.98 6.44 -20.54
CA GLY A 383 -15.89 6.44 -21.99
C GLY A 383 -15.27 5.14 -22.55
N GLU A 384 -14.86 5.15 -23.81
CA GLU A 384 -14.32 3.98 -24.47
C GLU A 384 -12.89 3.62 -24.00
N PRO A 385 -12.56 2.32 -23.89
CA PRO A 385 -11.21 1.88 -23.54
C PRO A 385 -10.20 2.29 -24.62
N ARG A 386 -9.04 2.78 -24.19
CA ARG A 386 -7.97 3.16 -25.11
C ARG A 386 -7.12 1.95 -25.49
N ARG A 387 -6.83 1.80 -26.78
CA ARG A 387 -6.12 0.63 -27.34
C ARG A 387 -4.72 0.98 -27.84
N GLU A 388 -4.43 2.28 -28.00
CA GLU A 388 -3.16 2.80 -28.50
C GLU A 388 -2.04 2.75 -27.45
N ASN A 389 -0.79 2.72 -27.91
CA ASN A 389 0.37 2.94 -27.07
C ASN A 389 0.46 4.41 -26.67
N MET A 390 0.11 4.73 -25.42
CA MET A 390 0.04 6.10 -24.92
C MET A 390 1.39 6.83 -24.91
N TYR A 391 2.51 6.08 -24.83
CA TYR A 391 3.85 6.71 -24.84
C TYR A 391 4.21 7.32 -26.22
N LEU A 392 3.56 6.87 -27.28
CA LEU A 392 3.82 7.36 -28.64
C LEU A 392 3.02 8.63 -28.99
N LEU A 393 2.00 8.97 -28.18
CA LEU A 393 1.19 10.14 -28.42
C LEU A 393 1.95 11.44 -28.06
N SER A 394 1.84 12.44 -28.93
CA SER A 394 2.28 13.79 -28.66
C SER A 394 1.36 14.49 -27.65
N ASP A 395 1.83 15.56 -27.03
CA ASP A 395 1.02 16.34 -26.09
C ASP A 395 -0.22 16.96 -26.77
N ALA A 396 -0.14 17.31 -28.06
CA ALA A 396 -1.28 17.79 -28.84
C ALA A 396 -2.33 16.68 -29.04
N GLU A 397 -1.90 15.47 -29.41
CA GLU A 397 -2.83 14.32 -29.55
C GLU A 397 -3.47 13.91 -28.22
N LEU A 398 -2.73 14.00 -27.11
CA LEU A 398 -3.28 13.76 -25.78
C LEU A 398 -4.36 14.80 -25.43
N ALA A 399 -4.09 16.08 -25.72
CA ALA A 399 -5.02 17.18 -25.47
C ALA A 399 -6.30 17.04 -26.31
N ASP A 400 -6.18 16.75 -27.61
CA ASP A 400 -7.32 16.55 -28.52
C ASP A 400 -8.22 15.40 -28.08
N ARG A 401 -7.67 14.38 -27.42
CA ARG A 401 -8.39 13.21 -26.88
C ARG A 401 -8.87 13.42 -25.44
N GLY A 402 -8.62 14.58 -24.86
CA GLY A 402 -8.97 14.91 -23.47
C GLY A 402 -8.23 14.08 -22.42
N ILE A 403 -7.07 13.49 -22.79
CA ILE A 403 -6.29 12.64 -21.89
C ILE A 403 -5.35 13.52 -21.07
N LYS A 404 -5.54 13.49 -19.76
CA LYS A 404 -4.70 14.20 -18.78
C LYS A 404 -3.64 13.27 -18.21
N THR A 405 -2.57 13.82 -17.66
CA THR A 405 -1.58 13.07 -16.88
C THR A 405 -1.91 13.10 -15.39
N LEU A 406 -1.31 12.18 -14.66
CA LEU A 406 -1.23 12.22 -13.20
C LEU A 406 -0.37 13.42 -12.76
N PRO A 407 -0.47 13.88 -11.50
CA PRO A 407 0.42 14.88 -10.93
C PRO A 407 1.90 14.54 -11.17
N ARG A 408 2.73 15.55 -11.38
CA ARG A 408 4.16 15.39 -11.68
C ARG A 408 5.05 15.53 -10.45
N THR A 409 4.48 16.05 -9.37
CA THR A 409 5.17 16.29 -8.11
C THR A 409 4.28 15.88 -6.94
N LEU A 410 4.90 15.63 -5.79
CA LEU A 410 4.16 15.39 -4.56
C LEU A 410 3.27 16.58 -4.20
N LEU A 411 3.76 17.81 -4.40
CA LEU A 411 2.97 19.00 -4.12
C LEU A 411 1.68 19.07 -4.94
N GLU A 412 1.77 18.89 -6.28
CA GLU A 412 0.58 18.86 -7.14
C GLU A 412 -0.45 17.79 -6.71
N ALA A 413 0.02 16.63 -6.26
CA ALA A 413 -0.85 15.58 -5.78
C ALA A 413 -1.49 15.91 -4.43
N VAL A 414 -0.75 16.53 -3.53
CA VAL A 414 -1.27 16.98 -2.22
C VAL A 414 -2.28 18.11 -2.40
N GLU A 415 -2.04 19.07 -3.27
CA GLU A 415 -3.00 20.12 -3.62
C GLU A 415 -4.29 19.52 -4.20
N ALA A 416 -4.18 18.53 -5.08
CA ALA A 416 -5.34 17.81 -5.61
C ALA A 416 -6.09 17.01 -4.53
N PHE A 417 -5.35 16.39 -3.58
CA PHE A 417 -5.94 15.68 -2.45
C PHE A 417 -6.68 16.63 -1.51
N GLU A 418 -6.10 17.78 -1.21
CA GLU A 418 -6.73 18.81 -0.38
C GLU A 418 -8.02 19.37 -1.01
N ALA A 419 -8.00 19.60 -2.33
CA ALA A 419 -9.13 20.14 -3.08
C ALA A 419 -10.27 19.15 -3.29
N ASP A 420 -10.01 17.82 -3.19
CA ASP A 420 -11.01 16.80 -3.49
C ASP A 420 -11.90 16.52 -2.27
N PRO A 421 -13.24 16.78 -2.36
CA PRO A 421 -14.16 16.56 -1.25
C PRO A 421 -14.32 15.08 -0.88
N LEU A 422 -14.02 14.14 -1.79
CA LEU A 422 -14.02 12.73 -1.48
C LEU A 422 -12.98 12.40 -0.41
N MET A 423 -11.82 13.01 -0.47
CA MET A 423 -10.74 12.74 0.48
C MET A 423 -11.13 13.14 1.91
N GLU A 424 -11.92 14.20 2.10
CA GLU A 424 -12.45 14.53 3.42
C GLU A 424 -13.47 13.49 3.93
N ARG A 425 -14.32 12.96 3.05
CA ARG A 425 -15.27 11.89 3.41
C ARG A 425 -14.54 10.60 3.82
N VAL A 426 -13.41 10.28 3.16
CA VAL A 426 -12.62 9.06 3.42
C VAL A 426 -11.80 9.20 4.70
N PHE A 427 -11.02 10.26 4.81
CA PHE A 427 -10.02 10.45 5.87
C PHE A 427 -10.63 11.10 7.13
N GLY A 428 -11.69 11.88 6.96
CA GLY A 428 -12.15 12.82 7.97
C GLY A 428 -11.31 14.10 7.98
N PRO A 429 -11.84 15.20 8.54
CA PRO A 429 -11.16 16.50 8.47
C PRO A 429 -9.79 16.51 9.13
N ASP A 430 -9.67 15.90 10.31
CA ASP A 430 -8.43 15.94 11.12
C ASP A 430 -7.29 15.18 10.43
N LEU A 431 -7.53 13.93 9.99
CA LEU A 431 -6.50 13.16 9.29
C LEU A 431 -6.17 13.76 7.92
N LYS A 432 -7.17 14.29 7.20
CA LYS A 432 -6.92 14.99 5.92
C LYS A 432 -5.97 16.16 6.12
N THR A 433 -6.25 17.04 7.11
CA THR A 433 -5.39 18.17 7.43
C THR A 433 -3.98 17.71 7.81
N ALA A 434 -3.86 16.77 8.74
CA ALA A 434 -2.57 16.25 9.18
C ALA A 434 -1.78 15.60 8.02
N TYR A 435 -2.46 14.93 7.09
CA TYR A 435 -1.82 14.32 5.91
C TYR A 435 -1.31 15.39 4.93
N VAL A 436 -2.11 16.43 4.67
CA VAL A 436 -1.72 17.56 3.81
C VAL A 436 -0.48 18.26 4.39
N ASP A 437 -0.52 18.58 5.69
CA ASP A 437 0.60 19.23 6.37
C ASP A 437 1.88 18.38 6.32
N LEU A 438 1.77 17.09 6.63
CA LEU A 438 2.89 16.14 6.63
C LEU A 438 3.53 16.03 5.24
N LYS A 439 2.71 15.88 4.18
CA LYS A 439 3.21 15.69 2.82
C LYS A 439 3.70 16.97 2.16
N SER A 440 3.09 18.11 2.49
CA SER A 440 3.59 19.42 2.11
C SER A 440 4.96 19.70 2.75
N HIS A 441 5.13 19.34 4.02
CA HIS A 441 6.41 19.47 4.71
C HIS A 441 7.51 18.62 4.05
N GLU A 442 7.23 17.34 3.74
CA GLU A 442 8.14 16.45 3.01
C GLU A 442 8.56 17.06 1.65
N TRP A 443 7.61 17.66 0.94
CA TRP A 443 7.92 18.34 -0.33
C TRP A 443 8.87 19.51 -0.14
N TRP A 444 8.58 20.41 0.80
CA TRP A 444 9.41 21.60 1.02
C TRP A 444 10.79 21.25 1.58
N ASP A 445 10.89 20.26 2.45
CA ASP A 445 12.18 19.75 2.94
C ASP A 445 13.05 19.24 1.79
N TYR A 446 12.45 18.51 0.85
CA TYR A 446 13.14 18.04 -0.33
C TYR A 446 13.48 19.18 -1.30
N HIS A 447 12.52 20.04 -1.60
CA HIS A 447 12.66 21.11 -2.59
C HIS A 447 13.71 22.15 -2.20
N ASN A 448 13.86 22.43 -0.93
CA ASN A 448 14.83 23.39 -0.41
C ASN A 448 16.27 22.84 -0.34
N GLN A 449 16.49 21.56 -0.65
CA GLN A 449 17.83 21.01 -0.69
C GLN A 449 18.55 21.39 -1.97
N ILE A 450 19.79 21.84 -1.85
CA ILE A 450 20.64 22.09 -3.01
C ILE A 450 21.38 20.80 -3.38
N SER A 451 21.05 20.22 -4.51
CA SER A 451 21.61 18.95 -4.95
C SER A 451 23.04 19.10 -5.52
N PRO A 452 23.87 18.04 -5.46
CA PRO A 452 25.17 18.04 -6.14
C PRO A 452 25.06 18.36 -7.64
N TRP A 453 23.98 17.93 -8.30
CA TRP A 453 23.70 18.22 -9.70
C TRP A 453 23.52 19.75 -9.95
N GLU A 454 22.83 20.45 -9.05
CA GLU A 454 22.66 21.92 -9.15
C GLU A 454 23.98 22.64 -8.97
N ILE A 455 24.80 22.21 -7.98
CA ILE A 455 26.13 22.77 -7.76
C ILE A 455 27.00 22.54 -8.99
N GLU A 456 27.08 21.32 -9.51
CA GLU A 456 27.87 21.01 -10.72
C GLU A 456 27.41 21.83 -11.93
N ARG A 457 26.10 22.00 -12.09
CA ARG A 457 25.48 22.67 -13.24
C ARG A 457 25.56 24.16 -13.20
N TYR A 458 25.36 24.77 -12.03
CA TYR A 458 25.07 26.21 -11.93
C TYR A 458 26.15 27.03 -11.19
N LEU A 459 27.00 26.43 -10.36
CA LEU A 459 27.93 27.17 -9.49
C LEU A 459 28.81 28.18 -10.26
N THR A 460 29.24 27.82 -11.45
CA THR A 460 30.13 28.66 -12.29
C THR A 460 29.55 28.96 -13.68
N PHE A 461 28.28 28.64 -13.91
CA PHE A 461 27.66 28.77 -15.23
C PHE A 461 27.28 30.21 -15.54
N PHE A 462 26.92 31.00 -14.53
CA PHE A 462 26.53 32.39 -14.64
C PHE A 462 27.59 33.34 -14.09
#